data_8282d265936c9297abee91f9083ea66a
#
_entry.id   8282d265936c9297abee91f9083ea66a
#
_cell.length_a   1.000
_cell.length_b   1.000
_cell.length_c   1.000
_cell.angle_alpha   90.00
_cell.angle_beta   90.00
_cell.angle_gamma   90.00
#
_symmetry.space_group_name_H-M   'P 1'
#
loop_
_entity.id
_entity.type
_entity.pdbx_description
1 polymer ?
#
loop_
_entity_poly.entity_id
_entity_poly.type
_entity_poly.pdbx_seq_one_letter_code
_entity_poly.pdbx_strand_id
1 'polypeptide(L)'
;MARWALLTNHALALVHVIEHPRSTLREIADAVGVTDRAALSLVRALEEDGILLRRKEGRRNVYSVDIDALMAHKHHGHYSIGQIAAALLAIAGRVPKVQLPGEMQIIRSGLAAAQEAGEALHT
;
A
#
# COMPACT_ATOMS: atom_id res chain seq x y z
N MET A 1 -0.17 21.15 15.07
CA MET A 1 -0.64 19.75 14.90
C MET A 1 -1.93 19.74 14.09
N ALA A 2 -1.97 18.96 13.07
CA ALA A 2 -3.17 18.86 12.23
C ALA A 2 -4.31 18.19 12.99
N ARG A 3 -5.54 18.73 12.85
CA ARG A 3 -6.73 18.14 13.46
C ARG A 3 -7.30 16.98 12.67
N TRP A 4 -6.85 16.81 11.44
CA TRP A 4 -7.30 15.76 10.56
C TRP A 4 -6.11 15.19 9.78
N ALA A 5 -6.27 13.98 9.30
CA ALA A 5 -5.26 13.33 8.49
C ALA A 5 -5.86 12.93 7.16
N LEU A 6 -5.12 13.13 6.09
CA LEU A 6 -5.53 12.73 4.76
C LEU A 6 -5.58 11.21 4.63
N LEU A 7 -4.65 10.52 5.27
CA LEU A 7 -4.55 9.07 5.20
C LEU A 7 -4.99 8.43 6.51
N THR A 8 -5.69 7.32 6.39
CA THR A 8 -6.08 6.49 7.53
C THR A 8 -4.87 5.72 8.06
N ASN A 9 -5.03 5.14 9.26
CA ASN A 9 -3.98 4.28 9.81
C ASN A 9 -3.72 3.05 8.94
N HIS A 10 -4.75 2.51 8.27
CA HIS A 10 -4.58 1.42 7.32
C HIS A 10 -3.67 1.84 6.16
N ALA A 11 -3.90 3.03 5.61
CA ALA A 11 -3.07 3.54 4.52
C ALA A 11 -1.63 3.77 4.99
N LEU A 12 -1.43 4.31 6.19
CA LEU A 12 -0.10 4.52 6.73
C LEU A 12 0.65 3.20 6.95
N ALA A 13 -0.05 2.17 7.42
CA ALA A 13 0.54 0.84 7.57
C ALA A 13 0.98 0.27 6.22
N LEU A 14 0.15 0.43 5.18
CA LEU A 14 0.50 0.00 3.82
C LEU A 14 1.74 0.72 3.29
N VAL A 15 1.78 2.04 3.43
CA VAL A 15 2.94 2.83 3.00
C VAL A 15 4.20 2.34 3.69
N HIS A 16 4.12 2.09 4.99
CA HIS A 16 5.27 1.63 5.75
C HIS A 16 5.79 0.27 5.26
N VAL A 17 4.90 -0.71 5.06
CA VAL A 17 5.33 -2.05 4.63
C VAL A 17 5.80 -2.07 3.17
N ILE A 18 5.29 -1.17 2.34
CA ILE A 18 5.79 -1.01 0.97
C ILE A 18 7.25 -0.56 1.00
N GLU A 19 7.57 0.40 1.84
CA GLU A 19 8.93 0.92 1.98
C GLU A 19 9.83 -0.03 2.78
N HIS A 20 9.26 -0.75 3.74
CA HIS A 20 9.99 -1.63 4.66
C HIS A 20 9.29 -2.99 4.75
N PRO A 21 9.41 -3.83 3.73
CA PRO A 21 8.64 -5.07 3.66
C PRO A 21 8.99 -6.12 4.71
N ARG A 22 10.12 -5.98 5.39
CA ARG A 22 10.55 -6.90 6.45
C ARG A 22 10.31 -6.35 7.85
N SER A 23 9.44 -5.38 7.99
CA SER A 23 9.13 -4.76 9.28
C SER A 23 8.51 -5.76 10.25
N THR A 24 8.86 -5.60 11.51
CA THR A 24 8.15 -6.26 12.60
C THR A 24 6.85 -5.53 12.87
N LEU A 25 5.94 -6.19 13.58
CA LEU A 25 4.69 -5.56 14.00
C LEU A 25 4.95 -4.30 14.82
N ARG A 26 5.95 -4.33 15.69
CA ARG A 26 6.34 -3.18 16.51
C ARG A 26 6.81 -2.00 15.65
N GLU A 27 7.58 -2.28 14.63
CA GLU A 27 8.03 -1.24 13.71
C GLU A 27 6.86 -0.61 12.95
N ILE A 28 5.88 -1.42 12.56
CA ILE A 28 4.65 -0.92 11.94
C ILE A 28 3.88 -0.04 12.93
N ALA A 29 3.74 -0.52 14.17
CA ALA A 29 3.04 0.22 15.22
C ALA A 29 3.70 1.58 15.49
N ASP A 30 5.02 1.59 15.58
CA ASP A 30 5.78 2.82 15.80
C ASP A 30 5.63 3.80 14.62
N ALA A 31 5.69 3.29 13.40
CA ALA A 31 5.56 4.12 12.20
C ALA A 31 4.17 4.75 12.07
N VAL A 32 3.13 4.01 12.42
CA VAL A 32 1.75 4.51 12.37
C VAL A 32 1.42 5.35 13.59
N GLY A 33 2.09 5.11 14.71
CA GLY A 33 1.82 5.81 15.97
C GLY A 33 0.69 5.16 16.78
N VAL A 34 0.61 3.84 16.76
CA VAL A 34 -0.40 3.06 17.48
C VAL A 34 0.26 1.98 18.33
N THR A 35 -0.55 1.29 19.12
CA THR A 35 -0.08 0.15 19.92
C THR A 35 0.19 -1.06 19.02
N ASP A 36 0.96 -2.01 19.53
CA ASP A 36 1.21 -3.27 18.81
C ASP A 36 -0.11 -4.01 18.51
N ARG A 37 -1.03 -3.98 19.44
CA ARG A 37 -2.34 -4.60 19.28
C ARG A 37 -3.15 -3.93 18.17
N ALA A 38 -3.14 -2.62 18.12
CA ALA A 38 -3.82 -1.87 17.07
C ALA A 38 -3.17 -2.14 15.71
N ALA A 39 -1.84 -2.19 15.67
CA ALA A 39 -1.11 -2.52 14.44
C ALA A 39 -1.49 -3.92 13.94
N LEU A 40 -1.62 -4.89 14.85
CA LEU A 40 -2.05 -6.24 14.48
C LEU A 40 -3.43 -6.24 13.84
N SER A 41 -4.35 -5.45 14.39
CA SER A 41 -5.71 -5.31 13.82
C SER A 41 -5.67 -4.70 12.43
N LEU A 42 -4.81 -3.70 12.20
CA LEU A 42 -4.65 -3.08 10.88
C LEU A 42 -4.12 -4.11 9.86
N VAL A 43 -3.09 -4.85 10.25
CA VAL A 43 -2.49 -5.86 9.38
C VAL A 43 -3.50 -6.95 9.02
N ARG A 44 -4.23 -7.45 10.01
CA ARG A 44 -5.25 -8.49 9.78
C ARG A 44 -6.37 -8.02 8.87
N ALA A 45 -6.84 -6.81 9.04
CA ALA A 45 -7.87 -6.25 8.19
C ALA A 45 -7.41 -6.19 6.73
N LEU A 46 -6.18 -5.75 6.50
CA LEU A 46 -5.61 -5.67 5.16
C LEU A 46 -5.38 -7.05 4.55
N GLU A 47 -4.98 -8.03 5.38
CA GLU A 47 -4.81 -9.41 4.93
C GLU A 47 -6.15 -10.05 4.56
N GLU A 48 -7.19 -9.82 5.36
CA GLU A 48 -8.54 -10.35 5.10
C GLU A 48 -9.10 -9.87 3.77
N ASP A 49 -8.82 -8.63 3.40
CA ASP A 49 -9.28 -8.06 2.14
C ASP A 49 -8.36 -8.44 0.96
N GLY A 50 -7.32 -9.22 1.20
CA GLY A 50 -6.42 -9.66 0.15
C GLY A 50 -5.47 -8.58 -0.36
N ILE A 51 -5.42 -7.43 0.30
CA ILE A 51 -4.57 -6.31 -0.09
C ILE A 51 -3.13 -6.55 0.36
N LEU A 52 -2.96 -7.04 1.58
CA LEU A 52 -1.66 -7.32 2.16
C LEU A 52 -1.41 -8.82 2.17
N LEU A 53 -0.26 -9.23 1.70
CA LEU A 53 0.18 -10.61 1.69
C LEU A 53 1.38 -10.76 2.60
N ARG A 54 1.40 -11.84 3.37
CA ARG A 54 2.48 -12.12 4.29
C ARG A 54 3.08 -13.47 4.00
N ARG A 55 4.39 -13.50 3.89
CA ARG A 55 5.16 -14.72 3.68
C ARG A 55 6.19 -14.84 4.79
N LYS A 56 6.42 -16.05 5.27
CA LYS A 56 7.52 -16.28 6.20
C LYS A 56 8.81 -16.54 5.47
N GLU A 57 9.86 -15.90 5.93
CA GLU A 57 11.22 -16.09 5.46
C GLU A 57 12.09 -16.29 6.70
N GLY A 58 12.33 -17.56 7.04
CA GLY A 58 12.92 -17.91 8.32
C GLY A 58 11.98 -17.56 9.47
N ARG A 59 12.46 -16.72 10.40
CA ARG A 59 11.66 -16.27 11.55
C ARG A 59 10.95 -14.95 11.29
N ARG A 60 11.22 -14.32 10.14
CA ARG A 60 10.67 -13.02 9.81
C ARG A 60 9.48 -13.14 8.88
N ASN A 61 8.57 -12.20 9.00
CA ASN A 61 7.51 -11.98 8.04
C ASN A 61 8.01 -11.02 6.97
N VAL A 62 7.67 -11.31 5.71
CA VAL A 62 7.91 -10.42 4.60
C VAL A 62 6.57 -10.06 4.01
N TYR A 63 6.28 -8.77 3.94
CA TYR A 63 5.02 -8.25 3.43
C TYR A 63 5.13 -7.85 1.97
N SER A 64 4.05 -8.04 1.26
CA SER A 64 3.89 -7.53 -0.11
C SER A 64 2.45 -7.07 -0.27
N VAL A 65 2.22 -6.19 -1.24
CA VAL A 65 0.91 -5.60 -1.48
C VAL A 65 0.42 -6.05 -2.85
N ASP A 66 -0.81 -6.57 -2.88
CA ASP A 66 -1.48 -6.84 -4.15
C ASP A 66 -2.07 -5.52 -4.63
N ILE A 67 -1.40 -4.91 -5.60
CA ILE A 67 -1.79 -3.58 -6.08
C ILE A 67 -3.13 -3.59 -6.79
N ASP A 68 -3.47 -4.69 -7.46
CA ASP A 68 -4.76 -4.78 -8.14
C ASP A 68 -5.91 -4.87 -7.15
N ALA A 69 -5.74 -5.65 -6.09
CA ALA A 69 -6.73 -5.74 -5.02
C ALA A 69 -6.89 -4.38 -4.34
N LEU A 70 -5.80 -3.69 -4.07
CA LEU A 70 -5.82 -2.37 -3.47
C LEU A 70 -6.55 -1.36 -4.35
N MET A 71 -6.20 -1.31 -5.64
CA MET A 71 -6.78 -0.33 -6.56
C MET A 71 -8.25 -0.55 -6.83
N ALA A 72 -8.72 -1.81 -6.78
CA ALA A 72 -10.12 -2.14 -6.97
C ALA A 72 -10.96 -1.91 -5.71
N HIS A 73 -10.34 -1.72 -4.56
CA HIS A 73 -11.05 -1.64 -3.29
C HIS A 73 -11.88 -0.37 -3.17
N LYS A 74 -13.14 -0.52 -2.74
CA LYS A 74 -14.09 0.59 -2.63
C LYS A 74 -14.48 0.80 -1.17
N HIS A 75 -13.71 1.62 -0.48
CA HIS A 75 -13.99 1.98 0.91
C HIS A 75 -14.74 3.30 1.06
N HIS A 76 -14.73 4.13 0.03
CA HIS A 76 -15.18 5.50 0.15
C HIS A 76 -16.37 5.77 -0.78
N GLY A 77 -17.48 5.13 -0.48
CA GLY A 77 -18.70 5.32 -1.26
C GLY A 77 -18.54 4.82 -2.69
N HIS A 78 -18.64 5.73 -3.64
CA HIS A 78 -18.57 5.37 -5.06
C HIS A 78 -17.15 5.25 -5.62
N TYR A 79 -16.15 5.64 -4.85
CA TYR A 79 -14.79 5.70 -5.36
C TYR A 79 -13.97 4.47 -4.98
N SER A 80 -13.30 3.89 -5.95
CA SER A 80 -12.25 2.91 -5.69
C SER A 80 -10.96 3.64 -5.30
N ILE A 81 -10.05 2.92 -4.67
CA ILE A 81 -8.73 3.48 -4.35
C ILE A 81 -8.01 3.87 -5.64
N GLY A 82 -8.20 3.09 -6.72
CA GLY A 82 -7.61 3.43 -8.02
C GLY A 82 -8.06 4.79 -8.55
N GLN A 83 -9.36 5.10 -8.41
CA GLN A 83 -9.89 6.40 -8.82
C GLN A 83 -9.31 7.54 -7.97
N ILE A 84 -9.21 7.32 -6.66
CA ILE A 84 -8.63 8.31 -5.75
C ILE A 84 -7.14 8.51 -6.07
N ALA A 85 -6.40 7.42 -6.27
CA ALA A 85 -4.98 7.48 -6.63
C ALA A 85 -4.77 8.23 -7.94
N ALA A 86 -5.60 7.97 -8.95
CA ALA A 86 -5.52 8.66 -10.23
C ALA A 86 -5.73 10.17 -10.06
N ALA A 87 -6.71 10.56 -9.23
CA ALA A 87 -6.96 11.97 -8.96
C ALA A 87 -5.78 12.64 -8.23
N LEU A 88 -5.21 11.95 -7.25
CA LEU A 88 -4.04 12.45 -6.53
C LEU A 88 -2.81 12.59 -7.44
N LEU A 89 -2.60 11.63 -8.33
CA LEU A 89 -1.52 11.69 -9.30
C LEU A 89 -1.71 12.85 -10.28
N ALA A 90 -2.94 13.12 -10.68
CA ALA A 90 -3.24 14.26 -11.54
C ALA A 90 -2.89 15.58 -10.85
N ILE A 91 -3.17 15.68 -9.54
CA ILE A 91 -2.79 16.84 -8.75
C ILE A 91 -1.27 16.92 -8.60
N ALA A 92 -0.63 15.80 -8.27
CA ALA A 92 0.82 15.71 -8.09
C ALA A 92 1.59 16.03 -9.37
N GLY A 93 1.02 15.72 -10.54
CA GLY A 93 1.63 16.05 -11.82
C GLY A 93 1.82 17.54 -12.07
N ARG A 94 1.17 18.38 -11.25
CA ARG A 94 1.33 19.83 -11.31
C ARG A 94 2.43 20.33 -10.36
N VAL A 95 2.95 19.42 -9.52
CA VAL A 95 4.01 19.73 -8.57
C VAL A 95 5.32 19.16 -9.14
N PRO A 96 6.34 19.99 -9.36
CA PRO A 96 7.60 19.48 -9.88
C PRO A 96 8.26 18.53 -8.88
N LYS A 97 8.81 17.43 -9.40
CA LYS A 97 9.66 16.48 -8.68
C LYS A 97 8.98 15.67 -7.58
N VAL A 98 7.97 14.92 -7.95
CA VAL A 98 7.47 13.84 -7.08
C VAL A 98 8.39 12.63 -7.28
N GLN A 99 9.10 12.24 -6.23
CA GLN A 99 9.95 11.06 -6.27
C GLN A 99 9.26 9.90 -5.55
N LEU A 100 9.27 8.75 -6.20
CA LEU A 100 8.77 7.53 -5.58
C LEU A 100 9.91 6.81 -4.87
N PRO A 101 9.63 6.13 -3.74
CA PRO A 101 10.65 5.32 -3.05
C PRO A 101 11.20 4.24 -3.97
N GLY A 102 12.53 4.11 -4.02
CA GLY A 102 13.20 3.17 -4.93
C GLY A 102 13.08 1.71 -4.55
N GLU A 103 12.66 1.41 -3.31
CA GLU A 103 12.59 0.05 -2.81
C GLU A 103 11.17 -0.47 -2.64
N MET A 104 10.22 0.15 -3.28
CA MET A 104 8.83 -0.23 -3.17
C MET A 104 8.61 -1.65 -3.70
N GLN A 105 8.07 -2.54 -2.85
CA GLN A 105 7.72 -3.90 -3.25
C GLN A 105 6.21 -4.02 -3.43
N ILE A 106 5.82 -4.20 -4.68
CA ILE A 106 4.43 -4.33 -5.06
C ILE A 106 4.27 -5.60 -5.87
N ILE A 107 3.30 -6.44 -5.46
CA ILE A 107 2.92 -7.61 -6.23
C ILE A 107 1.68 -7.27 -7.04
N ARG A 108 1.70 -7.54 -8.33
CA ARG A 108 0.55 -7.39 -9.20
C ARG A 108 -0.07 -8.75 -9.48
N SER A 109 -1.38 -8.78 -9.69
CA SER A 109 -2.03 -9.98 -10.17
C SER A 109 -1.53 -10.33 -11.58
N GLY A 110 -1.70 -11.60 -12.01
CA GLY A 110 -1.22 -12.04 -13.30
C GLY A 110 -1.73 -11.21 -14.47
N LEU A 111 -2.97 -10.75 -14.40
CA LEU A 111 -3.57 -9.94 -15.46
C LEU A 111 -2.87 -8.58 -15.58
N ALA A 112 -2.63 -7.91 -14.46
CA ALA A 112 -1.94 -6.62 -14.46
C ALA A 112 -0.49 -6.75 -14.93
N ALA A 113 0.19 -7.82 -14.55
CA ALA A 113 1.54 -8.09 -15.00
C ALA A 113 1.59 -8.26 -16.53
N ALA A 114 0.60 -8.92 -17.11
CA ALA A 114 0.50 -9.08 -18.56
C ALA A 114 0.27 -7.73 -19.26
N GLN A 115 -0.58 -6.87 -18.70
CA GLN A 115 -0.82 -5.53 -19.24
C GLN A 115 0.44 -4.66 -19.18
N GLU A 116 1.14 -4.72 -18.07
CA GLU A 116 2.39 -3.97 -17.91
C GLU A 116 3.45 -4.41 -18.93
N ALA A 117 3.57 -5.70 -19.17
CA ALA A 117 4.46 -6.21 -20.19
C ALA A 117 4.08 -5.71 -21.60
N GLY A 118 2.77 -5.64 -21.88
CA GLY A 118 2.27 -5.10 -23.12
C GLY A 118 2.61 -3.62 -23.29
N GLU A 119 2.45 -2.83 -22.24
CA GLU A 119 2.79 -1.41 -22.26
C GLU A 119 4.29 -1.19 -22.48
N ALA A 120 5.13 -2.01 -21.86
CA ALA A 120 6.57 -1.92 -22.03
C ALA A 120 6.99 -2.17 -23.48
N LEU A 121 6.26 -2.97 -24.23
CA LEU A 121 6.54 -3.23 -25.64
C LEU A 121 6.16 -2.07 -26.55
N HIS A 122 5.30 -1.17 -26.09
CA HIS A 122 4.86 -0.01 -26.88
C HIS A 122 5.74 1.23 -26.68
N THR A 123 6.61 1.19 -25.72
CA THR A 123 7.53 2.29 -25.47
C THR A 123 8.92 1.96 -25.98
#